data_9433a6811eec6467f2d3bebafc7bc076
#
_entry.id   9433a6811eec6467f2d3bebafc7bc076
#
_cell.length_a   1.000
_cell.length_b   1.000
_cell.length_c   1.000
_cell.angle_alpha   90.00
_cell.angle_beta   90.00
_cell.angle_gamma   90.00
#
_symmetry.space_group_name_H-M   'P 1'
#
loop_
_entity.id
_entity.type
_entity.pdbx_description
1 polymer ?
#
loop_
_entity_poly.entity_id
_entity_poly.type
_entity_poly.pdbx_seq_one_letter_code
_entity_poly.pdbx_strand_id
1 'polypeptide(L)'
;MLLLTLALLSAPSDSAVSAVVRDIQVAPGEVLRTTSRGTGEPLVLIPGIFGAAYGYRRITGPLVALGFRTIVIEPLGYGFSSHPKKADYSFTAQTVRISNALDQLGVKQALFVAQSSGAAIAFRLAILRPDLVRGLLSIDGGPAESAATPGMKKAFKFGGMITKFAVDESKLRHDVRKEIVRNSGDTTWVTDAVVRGYTAGQTADMSGSIDAFQRMSKSKETDSLASRLHQLEVPVRLMVGTVSHPSEVTSDQRELLSEKLPDFKTESVQGSGQYIQEEQPTAVVAAVTELDKASR
;
A
#
# COMPACT_ATOMS: atom_id res chain seq x y z
N MET A 1 35.35 -37.21 -25.70
CA MET A 1 33.90 -37.16 -25.60
C MET A 1 33.58 -36.86 -24.14
N LEU A 2 33.45 -35.57 -23.77
CA LEU A 2 33.21 -35.11 -22.41
C LEU A 2 31.69 -34.87 -22.28
N LEU A 3 31.01 -35.68 -21.48
CA LEU A 3 29.59 -35.47 -21.12
C LEU A 3 29.52 -34.37 -20.06
N LEU A 4 29.03 -33.19 -20.43
CA LEU A 4 28.61 -32.14 -19.48
C LEU A 4 27.26 -32.57 -18.92
N THR A 5 27.25 -33.04 -17.68
CA THR A 5 26.02 -33.20 -16.89
C THR A 5 25.53 -31.82 -16.46
N LEU A 6 24.47 -31.35 -17.12
CA LEU A 6 23.72 -30.18 -16.71
C LEU A 6 22.97 -30.56 -15.42
N ALA A 7 23.43 -30.10 -14.25
CA ALA A 7 22.66 -30.16 -13.01
C ALA A 7 21.48 -29.19 -13.14
N LEU A 8 20.30 -29.72 -13.37
CA LEU A 8 19.04 -29.01 -13.15
C LEU A 8 18.97 -28.65 -11.66
N LEU A 9 19.32 -27.41 -11.32
CA LEU A 9 18.95 -26.82 -10.06
C LEU A 9 17.42 -26.74 -10.06
N SER A 10 16.79 -27.71 -9.38
CA SER A 10 15.38 -27.64 -9.04
C SER A 10 15.17 -26.36 -8.24
N ALA A 11 14.36 -25.43 -8.77
CA ALA A 11 13.87 -24.31 -8.00
C ALA A 11 13.31 -24.85 -6.67
N PRO A 12 13.61 -24.21 -5.53
CA PRO A 12 13.04 -24.65 -4.26
C PRO A 12 11.53 -24.65 -4.42
N SER A 13 10.92 -25.82 -4.19
CA SER A 13 9.49 -25.95 -4.05
C SER A 13 9.01 -24.84 -3.14
N ASP A 14 7.89 -24.21 -3.51
CA ASP A 14 7.17 -23.18 -2.77
C ASP A 14 6.84 -23.72 -1.35
N SER A 15 7.88 -23.84 -0.52
CA SER A 15 7.74 -24.14 0.89
C SER A 15 7.15 -22.89 1.49
N ALA A 16 5.82 -22.88 1.57
CA ALA A 16 4.99 -21.81 2.05
C ALA A 16 5.50 -21.36 3.42
N VAL A 17 6.40 -20.37 3.43
CA VAL A 17 6.77 -19.69 4.67
C VAL A 17 5.47 -19.13 5.23
N SER A 18 4.99 -19.76 6.30
CA SER A 18 3.70 -19.42 6.92
C SER A 18 3.66 -17.94 7.26
N ALA A 19 2.55 -17.30 6.94
CA ALA A 19 2.32 -15.92 7.35
C ALA A 19 2.14 -15.84 8.86
N VAL A 20 2.84 -14.93 9.49
CA VAL A 20 2.62 -14.56 10.90
C VAL A 20 1.74 -13.32 10.93
N VAL A 21 0.52 -13.49 11.41
CA VAL A 21 -0.44 -12.39 11.60
C VAL A 21 -0.36 -11.93 13.05
N ARG A 22 -0.28 -10.61 13.25
CA ARG A 22 -0.28 -9.99 14.58
C ARG A 22 -1.17 -8.77 14.59
N ASP A 23 -1.84 -8.56 15.71
CA ASP A 23 -2.56 -7.34 16.03
C ASP A 23 -1.70 -6.52 16.98
N ILE A 24 -1.29 -5.32 16.54
CA ILE A 24 -0.40 -4.43 17.29
C ILE A 24 -1.23 -3.28 17.85
N GLN A 25 -1.34 -3.19 19.16
CA GLN A 25 -1.97 -2.05 19.82
C GLN A 25 -1.02 -0.85 19.80
N VAL A 26 -1.36 0.18 19.03
CA VAL A 26 -0.54 1.38 18.82
C VAL A 26 -0.98 2.55 19.68
N ALA A 27 -2.23 2.53 20.15
CA ALA A 27 -2.81 3.46 21.14
C ALA A 27 -4.03 2.80 21.80
N PRO A 28 -4.60 3.35 22.87
CA PRO A 28 -5.82 2.82 23.50
C PRO A 28 -6.98 2.71 22.50
N GLY A 29 -7.43 1.47 22.23
CA GLY A 29 -8.50 1.17 21.29
C GLY A 29 -8.10 1.26 19.80
N GLU A 30 -6.81 1.44 19.49
CA GLU A 30 -6.29 1.50 18.14
C GLU A 30 -5.33 0.33 17.88
N VAL A 31 -5.75 -0.58 17.01
CA VAL A 31 -5.02 -1.82 16.70
C VAL A 31 -4.75 -1.88 15.20
N LEU A 32 -3.48 -2.07 14.83
CA LEU A 32 -3.09 -2.32 13.44
C LEU A 32 -2.87 -3.81 13.21
N ARG A 33 -3.48 -4.35 12.15
CA ARG A 33 -3.20 -5.69 11.64
C ARG A 33 -1.89 -5.68 10.87
N THR A 34 -1.01 -6.63 11.21
CA THR A 34 0.23 -6.87 10.48
C THR A 34 0.31 -8.30 10.00
N THR A 35 0.84 -8.49 8.79
CA THR A 35 1.07 -9.81 8.20
C THR A 35 2.52 -9.89 7.75
N SER A 36 3.32 -10.76 8.37
CA SER A 36 4.75 -10.93 8.08
C SER A 36 5.05 -12.29 7.47
N ARG A 37 5.96 -12.33 6.49
CA ARG A 37 6.51 -13.55 5.87
C ARG A 37 8.02 -13.42 5.68
N GLY A 38 8.75 -14.53 5.83
CA GLY A 38 10.21 -14.53 5.71
C GLY A 38 10.92 -14.03 6.97
N THR A 39 12.26 -14.08 6.95
CA THR A 39 13.11 -13.77 8.13
C THR A 39 14.28 -12.83 7.81
N GLY A 40 14.41 -12.38 6.54
CA GLY A 40 15.54 -11.57 6.07
C GLY A 40 15.39 -10.07 6.34
N GLU A 41 15.95 -9.27 5.44
CA GLU A 41 15.90 -7.81 5.48
C GLU A 41 14.45 -7.30 5.49
N PRO A 42 14.10 -6.36 6.38
CA PRO A 42 12.73 -5.87 6.48
C PRO A 42 12.31 -5.10 5.20
N LEU A 43 11.14 -5.48 4.68
CA LEU A 43 10.44 -4.80 3.60
C LEU A 43 9.01 -4.53 4.04
N VAL A 44 8.68 -3.29 4.31
CA VAL A 44 7.37 -2.86 4.80
C VAL A 44 6.46 -2.53 3.61
N LEU A 45 5.25 -3.07 3.61
CA LEU A 45 4.26 -2.83 2.56
C LEU A 45 3.04 -2.12 3.16
N ILE A 46 2.67 -0.96 2.61
CA ILE A 46 1.54 -0.15 3.08
C ILE A 46 0.48 -0.09 1.97
N PRO A 47 -0.69 -0.71 2.17
CA PRO A 47 -1.75 -0.73 1.16
C PRO A 47 -2.46 0.62 1.01
N GLY A 48 -3.11 0.80 -0.14
CA GLY A 48 -4.06 1.88 -0.36
C GLY A 48 -5.40 1.66 0.38
N ILE A 49 -6.31 2.63 0.27
CA ILE A 49 -7.51 2.76 1.12
C ILE A 49 -8.45 1.54 1.13
N PHE A 50 -8.55 0.79 0.04
CA PHE A 50 -9.33 -0.45 -0.03
C PHE A 50 -8.45 -1.70 0.02
N GLY A 51 -7.15 -1.52 0.26
CA GLY A 51 -6.18 -2.59 0.30
C GLY A 51 -6.06 -3.21 1.68
N ALA A 52 -5.53 -4.43 1.67
CA ALA A 52 -5.12 -5.20 2.83
C ALA A 52 -3.89 -6.03 2.44
N ALA A 53 -3.41 -6.89 3.33
CA ALA A 53 -2.31 -7.80 3.02
C ALA A 53 -2.58 -8.64 1.76
N TYR A 54 -3.86 -8.93 1.46
CA TYR A 54 -4.26 -9.66 0.27
C TYR A 54 -3.79 -9.01 -1.04
N GLY A 55 -3.77 -7.68 -1.13
CA GLY A 55 -3.34 -6.94 -2.33
C GLY A 55 -1.87 -7.13 -2.70
N TYR A 56 -1.06 -7.68 -1.79
CA TYR A 56 0.36 -7.95 -2.03
C TYR A 56 0.69 -9.44 -2.20
N ARG A 57 -0.33 -10.33 -2.27
CA ARG A 57 -0.12 -11.80 -2.32
C ARG A 57 0.75 -12.24 -3.49
N ARG A 58 0.73 -11.52 -4.63
CA ARG A 58 1.48 -11.89 -5.84
C ARG A 58 2.97 -11.54 -5.76
N ILE A 59 3.36 -10.61 -4.88
CA ILE A 59 4.74 -10.16 -4.75
C ILE A 59 5.40 -10.64 -3.46
N THR A 60 4.66 -10.94 -2.39
CA THR A 60 5.26 -11.32 -1.10
C THR A 60 6.07 -12.61 -1.18
N GLY A 61 5.60 -13.65 -1.86
CA GLY A 61 6.35 -14.90 -2.06
C GLY A 61 7.68 -14.70 -2.79
N PRO A 62 7.68 -14.12 -4.00
CA PRO A 62 8.90 -13.77 -4.72
C PRO A 62 9.88 -12.90 -3.92
N LEU A 63 9.41 -11.90 -3.17
CA LEU A 63 10.27 -11.06 -2.34
C LEU A 63 10.89 -11.83 -1.17
N VAL A 64 10.14 -12.74 -0.55
CA VAL A 64 10.69 -13.66 0.48
C VAL A 64 11.76 -14.57 -0.11
N ALA A 65 11.56 -15.08 -1.33
CA ALA A 65 12.57 -15.90 -2.03
C ALA A 65 13.86 -15.12 -2.34
N LEU A 66 13.78 -13.79 -2.45
CA LEU A 66 14.94 -12.88 -2.60
C LEU A 66 15.60 -12.52 -1.26
N GLY A 67 15.16 -13.09 -0.15
CA GLY A 67 15.76 -12.87 1.16
C GLY A 67 15.15 -11.73 1.97
N PHE A 68 14.00 -11.18 1.57
CA PHE A 68 13.29 -10.18 2.37
C PHE A 68 12.40 -10.81 3.44
N ARG A 69 12.23 -10.10 4.53
CA ARG A 69 11.12 -10.27 5.46
C ARG A 69 10.06 -9.25 5.09
N THR A 70 8.99 -9.68 4.40
CA THR A 70 7.86 -8.81 4.09
C THR A 70 6.99 -8.58 5.32
N ILE A 71 6.59 -7.33 5.56
CA ILE A 71 5.73 -6.91 6.67
C ILE A 71 4.65 -6.00 6.09
N VAL A 72 3.46 -6.55 5.84
CA VAL A 72 2.32 -5.72 5.46
C VAL A 72 1.72 -5.13 6.73
N ILE A 73 1.56 -3.81 6.76
CA ILE A 73 0.89 -3.09 7.86
C ILE A 73 -0.36 -2.45 7.28
N GLU A 74 -1.51 -2.86 7.77
CA GLU A 74 -2.80 -2.26 7.41
C GLU A 74 -3.02 -1.01 8.27
N PRO A 75 -3.11 0.20 7.70
CA PRO A 75 -3.38 1.42 8.48
C PRO A 75 -4.69 1.33 9.26
N LEU A 76 -4.87 2.16 10.27
CA LEU A 76 -6.10 2.18 11.05
C LEU A 76 -7.33 2.41 10.15
N GLY A 77 -8.34 1.59 10.27
CA GLY A 77 -9.52 1.63 9.42
C GLY A 77 -9.38 0.94 8.06
N TYR A 78 -8.24 0.30 7.75
CA TYR A 78 -8.03 -0.49 6.55
C TYR A 78 -8.06 -1.98 6.88
N GLY A 79 -8.55 -2.78 5.95
CA GLY A 79 -8.54 -4.23 6.06
C GLY A 79 -9.10 -4.75 7.39
N PHE A 80 -8.27 -5.44 8.14
CA PHE A 80 -8.60 -6.00 9.46
C PHE A 80 -8.10 -5.17 10.65
N SER A 81 -7.51 -4.00 10.42
CA SER A 81 -7.19 -3.06 11.48
C SER A 81 -8.46 -2.50 12.13
N SER A 82 -8.39 -2.06 13.38
CA SER A 82 -9.58 -1.57 14.09
C SER A 82 -10.15 -0.28 13.48
N HIS A 83 -11.46 -0.03 13.72
CA HIS A 83 -12.23 1.09 13.18
C HIS A 83 -12.80 2.00 14.29
N PRO A 84 -11.96 2.60 15.18
CA PRO A 84 -12.47 3.37 16.30
C PRO A 84 -13.18 4.65 15.85
N LYS A 85 -14.34 4.94 16.47
CA LYS A 85 -15.20 6.07 16.09
C LYS A 85 -14.63 7.46 16.41
N LYS A 86 -13.66 7.55 17.31
CA LYS A 86 -13.10 8.84 17.78
C LYS A 86 -11.63 9.04 17.37
N ALA A 87 -11.10 8.21 16.51
CA ALA A 87 -9.72 8.35 16.04
C ALA A 87 -9.57 9.48 15.01
N ASP A 88 -8.38 10.04 14.97
CA ASP A 88 -7.91 10.86 13.85
C ASP A 88 -7.44 9.92 12.72
N TYR A 89 -8.00 10.10 11.52
CA TYR A 89 -7.68 9.30 10.33
C TYR A 89 -6.83 10.08 9.32
N SER A 90 -6.21 11.19 9.71
CA SER A 90 -5.24 11.90 8.88
C SER A 90 -4.04 11.01 8.53
N PHE A 91 -3.38 11.27 7.41
CA PHE A 91 -2.16 10.55 7.04
C PHE A 91 -1.05 10.77 8.07
N THR A 92 -0.97 11.96 8.66
CA THR A 92 -0.04 12.26 9.76
C THR A 92 -0.29 11.34 10.96
N ALA A 93 -1.54 11.18 11.38
CA ALA A 93 -1.88 10.27 12.49
C ALA A 93 -1.61 8.80 12.13
N GLN A 94 -1.89 8.38 10.89
CA GLN A 94 -1.55 7.04 10.40
C GLN A 94 -0.05 6.79 10.43
N THR A 95 0.75 7.78 10.04
CA THR A 95 2.22 7.72 10.06
C THR A 95 2.75 7.44 11.46
N VAL A 96 2.26 8.14 12.47
CA VAL A 96 2.64 7.94 13.88
C VAL A 96 2.30 6.51 14.35
N ARG A 97 1.11 6.01 13.98
CA ARG A 97 0.69 4.64 14.33
C ARG A 97 1.59 3.58 13.69
N ILE A 98 1.91 3.73 12.41
CA ILE A 98 2.80 2.80 11.72
C ILE A 98 4.21 2.86 12.32
N SER A 99 4.73 4.03 12.64
CA SER A 99 5.98 4.17 13.36
C SER A 99 5.98 3.37 14.67
N ASN A 100 4.93 3.55 15.50
CA ASN A 100 4.78 2.83 16.76
C ASN A 100 4.69 1.30 16.56
N ALA A 101 4.01 0.84 15.51
CA ALA A 101 3.93 -0.58 15.18
C ALA A 101 5.31 -1.14 14.77
N LEU A 102 6.07 -0.41 13.98
CA LEU A 102 7.42 -0.80 13.56
C LEU A 102 8.39 -0.89 14.73
N ASP A 103 8.33 0.06 15.67
CA ASP A 103 9.12 0.02 16.89
C ASP A 103 8.81 -1.23 17.74
N GLN A 104 7.51 -1.57 17.90
CA GLN A 104 7.08 -2.78 18.61
C GLN A 104 7.46 -4.08 17.89
N LEU A 105 7.55 -4.06 16.55
CA LEU A 105 8.01 -5.18 15.73
C LEU A 105 9.54 -5.32 15.71
N GLY A 106 10.26 -4.41 16.35
CA GLY A 106 11.72 -4.37 16.40
C GLY A 106 12.39 -4.03 15.07
N VAL A 107 11.66 -3.39 14.15
CA VAL A 107 12.21 -2.93 12.86
C VAL A 107 13.08 -1.70 13.12
N LYS A 108 14.34 -1.79 12.74
CA LYS A 108 15.31 -0.68 12.89
C LYS A 108 15.46 0.13 11.63
N GLN A 109 15.43 -0.54 10.49
CA GLN A 109 15.47 0.07 9.16
C GLN A 109 14.82 -0.88 8.16
N ALA A 110 14.14 -0.34 7.15
CA ALA A 110 13.45 -1.12 6.12
C ALA A 110 13.40 -0.39 4.77
N LEU A 111 13.23 -1.17 3.69
CA LEU A 111 12.64 -0.64 2.47
C LEU A 111 11.12 -0.55 2.62
N PHE A 112 10.52 0.41 1.92
CA PHE A 112 9.07 0.58 1.91
C PHE A 112 8.52 0.43 0.49
N VAL A 113 7.41 -0.30 0.39
CA VAL A 113 6.57 -0.36 -0.81
C VAL A 113 5.19 0.13 -0.42
N ALA A 114 4.71 1.17 -1.04
CA ALA A 114 3.43 1.76 -0.70
C ALA A 114 2.57 1.96 -1.94
N GLN A 115 1.30 1.58 -1.87
CA GLN A 115 0.39 1.67 -3.01
C GLN A 115 -0.63 2.80 -2.79
N SER A 116 -0.86 3.63 -3.84
CA SER A 116 -1.90 4.67 -3.83
C SER A 116 -1.83 5.58 -2.59
N SER A 117 -2.90 5.70 -1.81
CA SER A 117 -2.94 6.52 -0.58
C SER A 117 -1.93 6.07 0.50
N GLY A 118 -1.48 4.81 0.48
CA GLY A 118 -0.40 4.33 1.35
C GLY A 118 0.92 5.07 1.12
N ALA A 119 1.16 5.57 -0.10
CA ALA A 119 2.34 6.35 -0.42
C ALA A 119 2.42 7.67 0.36
N ALA A 120 1.28 8.36 0.53
CA ALA A 120 1.25 9.60 1.32
C ALA A 120 1.63 9.37 2.79
N ILE A 121 1.30 8.19 3.34
CA ILE A 121 1.74 7.77 4.67
C ILE A 121 3.25 7.48 4.66
N ALA A 122 3.74 6.75 3.65
CA ALA A 122 5.14 6.37 3.55
C ALA A 122 6.06 7.59 3.34
N PHE A 123 5.67 8.57 2.54
CA PHE A 123 6.39 9.83 2.40
C PHE A 123 6.50 10.58 3.75
N ARG A 124 5.39 10.68 4.50
CA ARG A 124 5.39 11.30 5.82
C ARG A 124 6.24 10.51 6.82
N LEU A 125 6.22 9.18 6.73
CA LEU A 125 7.04 8.33 7.59
C LEU A 125 8.54 8.53 7.32
N ALA A 126 8.94 8.62 6.06
CA ALA A 126 10.34 8.86 5.70
C ALA A 126 10.86 10.23 6.19
N ILE A 127 9.97 11.23 6.28
CA ILE A 127 10.29 12.53 6.88
C ILE A 127 10.33 12.47 8.41
N LEU A 128 9.37 11.75 9.02
CA LEU A 128 9.25 11.65 10.49
C LEU A 128 10.34 10.76 11.08
N ARG A 129 10.69 9.69 10.39
CA ARG A 129 11.58 8.62 10.86
C ARG A 129 12.60 8.25 9.75
N PRO A 130 13.50 9.18 9.38
CA PRO A 130 14.54 8.90 8.40
C PRO A 130 15.47 7.74 8.82
N ASP A 131 15.54 7.43 10.11
CA ASP A 131 16.22 6.27 10.66
C ASP A 131 15.58 4.93 10.26
N LEU A 132 14.26 4.89 10.07
CA LEU A 132 13.52 3.69 9.70
C LEU A 132 13.47 3.43 8.19
N VAL A 133 13.48 4.47 7.38
CA VAL A 133 13.25 4.35 5.94
C VAL A 133 14.57 4.39 5.18
N ARG A 134 14.94 3.29 4.53
CA ARG A 134 16.15 3.16 3.71
C ARG A 134 15.90 3.55 2.24
N GLY A 135 14.68 3.35 1.77
CA GLY A 135 14.23 3.68 0.41
C GLY A 135 12.74 3.46 0.27
N LEU A 136 12.11 4.12 -0.68
CA LEU A 136 10.66 4.08 -0.91
C LEU A 136 10.34 3.76 -2.37
N LEU A 137 9.58 2.70 -2.60
CA LEU A 137 8.89 2.41 -3.86
C LEU A 137 7.41 2.77 -3.71
N SER A 138 6.96 3.76 -4.46
CA SER A 138 5.56 4.10 -4.58
C SER A 138 4.94 3.43 -5.81
N ILE A 139 3.86 2.68 -5.61
CA ILE A 139 3.07 2.08 -6.67
C ILE A 139 1.84 2.95 -6.88
N ASP A 140 1.88 3.75 -7.94
CA ASP A 140 0.81 4.66 -8.35
C ASP A 140 0.25 5.50 -7.19
N GLY A 141 1.14 6.07 -6.39
CA GLY A 141 0.82 6.89 -5.23
C GLY A 141 1.66 8.15 -5.16
N GLY A 142 0.99 9.30 -5.12
CA GLY A 142 1.62 10.61 -5.00
C GLY A 142 1.63 11.17 -3.58
N PRO A 143 2.20 12.38 -3.40
CA PRO A 143 2.24 13.10 -2.14
C PRO A 143 0.88 13.74 -1.82
N ALA A 144 -0.12 12.91 -1.51
CA ALA A 144 -1.48 13.37 -1.27
C ALA A 144 -1.63 14.06 0.11
N GLU A 145 -2.46 15.12 0.13
CA GLU A 145 -2.83 15.87 1.33
C GLU A 145 -4.21 15.46 1.88
N SER A 146 -4.85 14.45 1.28
CA SER A 146 -6.16 13.96 1.74
C SER A 146 -6.39 12.56 1.22
N ALA A 147 -6.89 11.69 2.09
CA ALA A 147 -7.33 10.34 1.72
C ALA A 147 -8.54 10.34 0.77
N ALA A 148 -9.30 11.43 0.72
CA ALA A 148 -10.45 11.56 -0.14
C ALA A 148 -10.04 11.98 -1.55
N THR A 149 -10.21 11.09 -2.53
CA THR A 149 -10.12 11.44 -3.94
C THR A 149 -11.24 12.44 -4.32
N PRO A 150 -11.06 13.22 -5.41
CA PRO A 150 -12.14 14.11 -5.90
C PRO A 150 -13.47 13.37 -6.12
N GLY A 151 -13.41 12.13 -6.62
CA GLY A 151 -14.58 11.28 -6.80
C GLY A 151 -15.26 10.91 -5.49
N MET A 152 -14.50 10.53 -4.45
CA MET A 152 -15.01 10.27 -3.11
C MET A 152 -15.66 11.52 -2.51
N LYS A 153 -15.00 12.69 -2.60
CA LYS A 153 -15.57 13.97 -2.11
C LYS A 153 -16.90 14.27 -2.79
N LYS A 154 -17.00 14.04 -4.10
CA LYS A 154 -18.24 14.22 -4.87
C LYS A 154 -19.31 13.22 -4.44
N ALA A 155 -18.98 11.95 -4.31
CA ALA A 155 -19.92 10.90 -3.88
C ALA A 155 -20.48 11.21 -2.48
N PHE A 156 -19.65 11.63 -1.52
CA PHE A 156 -20.09 11.99 -0.17
C PHE A 156 -20.88 13.31 -0.12
N LYS A 157 -20.62 14.26 -1.04
CA LYS A 157 -21.34 15.52 -1.11
C LYS A 157 -22.75 15.38 -1.69
N PHE A 158 -22.92 14.53 -2.70
CA PHE A 158 -24.19 14.36 -3.43
C PHE A 158 -24.95 13.09 -3.04
N GLY A 159 -24.25 12.07 -2.52
CA GLY A 159 -24.83 10.80 -2.11
C GLY A 159 -25.27 10.78 -0.64
N GLY A 160 -25.65 11.91 -0.08
CA GLY A 160 -26.00 12.13 1.31
C GLY A 160 -26.22 10.84 2.10
N MET A 161 -25.41 10.54 3.08
CA MET A 161 -25.58 9.42 3.98
C MET A 161 -25.86 8.11 3.20
N ILE A 162 -24.78 7.43 2.76
CA ILE A 162 -24.89 5.98 2.56
C ILE A 162 -25.42 5.48 3.90
N THR A 163 -26.72 5.24 3.96
CA THR A 163 -27.34 4.79 5.19
C THR A 163 -26.68 3.46 5.50
N LYS A 164 -26.08 3.31 6.67
CA LYS A 164 -25.44 2.08 7.16
C LYS A 164 -26.32 0.84 6.95
N PHE A 165 -27.61 1.07 6.78
CA PHE A 165 -28.66 0.06 6.56
C PHE A 165 -28.86 -0.34 5.09
N ALA A 166 -28.27 0.38 4.13
CA ALA A 166 -28.51 0.16 2.70
C ALA A 166 -27.33 -0.51 1.95
N VAL A 167 -26.19 -0.72 2.63
CA VAL A 167 -25.04 -1.41 2.03
C VAL A 167 -24.95 -2.80 2.60
N ASP A 168 -25.32 -3.80 1.78
CA ASP A 168 -25.05 -5.20 2.05
C ASP A 168 -23.70 -5.62 1.46
N GLU A 169 -23.27 -6.83 1.79
CA GLU A 169 -22.00 -7.39 1.33
C GLU A 169 -21.93 -7.53 -0.20
N SER A 170 -23.05 -7.85 -0.86
CA SER A 170 -23.12 -7.98 -2.32
C SER A 170 -22.89 -6.64 -2.99
N LYS A 171 -23.54 -5.59 -2.49
CA LYS A 171 -23.36 -4.23 -2.99
C LYS A 171 -21.92 -3.72 -2.77
N LEU A 172 -21.34 -3.96 -1.59
CA LEU A 172 -19.95 -3.60 -1.31
C LEU A 172 -19.00 -4.28 -2.33
N ARG A 173 -19.16 -5.59 -2.53
CA ARG A 173 -18.33 -6.33 -3.50
C ARG A 173 -18.53 -5.84 -4.93
N HIS A 174 -19.75 -5.51 -5.31
CA HIS A 174 -20.05 -4.95 -6.63
C HIS A 174 -19.31 -3.59 -6.81
N ASP A 175 -19.43 -2.70 -5.83
CA ASP A 175 -18.84 -1.35 -5.89
C ASP A 175 -17.30 -1.44 -5.89
N VAL A 176 -16.71 -2.30 -5.06
CA VAL A 176 -15.25 -2.55 -5.03
C VAL A 176 -14.76 -3.15 -6.35
N ARG A 177 -15.49 -4.15 -6.92
CA ARG A 177 -15.16 -4.69 -8.25
C ARG A 177 -15.11 -3.59 -9.31
N LYS A 178 -16.15 -2.77 -9.35
CA LYS A 178 -16.26 -1.66 -10.30
C LYS A 178 -15.10 -0.67 -10.16
N GLU A 179 -14.69 -0.38 -8.93
CA GLU A 179 -13.56 0.50 -8.67
C GLU A 179 -12.24 -0.13 -9.11
N ILE A 180 -12.00 -1.40 -8.79
CA ILE A 180 -10.80 -2.13 -9.22
C ILE A 180 -10.73 -2.16 -10.75
N VAL A 181 -11.80 -2.56 -11.44
CA VAL A 181 -11.85 -2.62 -12.91
C VAL A 181 -11.58 -1.25 -13.54
N ARG A 182 -12.17 -0.19 -13.00
CA ARG A 182 -12.01 1.17 -13.54
C ARG A 182 -10.57 1.70 -13.42
N ASN A 183 -9.81 1.21 -12.46
CA ASN A 183 -8.44 1.64 -12.22
C ASN A 183 -7.39 0.61 -12.68
N SER A 184 -7.80 -0.45 -13.38
CA SER A 184 -6.89 -1.46 -13.94
C SER A 184 -6.67 -1.27 -15.44
N GLY A 185 -5.48 -1.60 -15.91
CA GLY A 185 -5.18 -1.72 -17.34
C GLY A 185 -5.60 -3.09 -17.88
N ASP A 186 -5.15 -4.16 -17.23
CA ASP A 186 -5.64 -5.53 -17.46
C ASP A 186 -6.64 -5.90 -16.36
N THR A 187 -7.84 -6.31 -16.75
CA THR A 187 -8.90 -6.69 -15.80
C THR A 187 -9.08 -8.20 -15.65
N THR A 188 -8.29 -9.01 -16.34
CA THR A 188 -8.41 -10.48 -16.34
C THR A 188 -8.15 -11.09 -14.97
N TRP A 189 -7.38 -10.43 -14.14
CA TRP A 189 -7.08 -10.85 -12.77
C TRP A 189 -8.24 -10.61 -11.78
N VAL A 190 -9.25 -9.79 -12.15
CA VAL A 190 -10.35 -9.35 -11.27
C VAL A 190 -11.45 -10.41 -11.20
N THR A 191 -11.15 -11.55 -10.59
CA THR A 191 -12.10 -12.63 -10.36
C THR A 191 -12.96 -12.40 -9.10
N ASP A 192 -14.04 -13.19 -8.92
CA ASP A 192 -14.84 -13.16 -7.68
C ASP A 192 -14.01 -13.49 -6.44
N ALA A 193 -13.06 -14.42 -6.55
CA ALA A 193 -12.16 -14.76 -5.46
C ALA A 193 -11.28 -13.58 -5.06
N VAL A 194 -10.78 -12.83 -6.04
CA VAL A 194 -9.99 -11.62 -5.80
C VAL A 194 -10.83 -10.54 -5.13
N VAL A 195 -12.02 -10.28 -5.62
CA VAL A 195 -12.92 -9.28 -5.00
C VAL A 195 -13.27 -9.66 -3.56
N ARG A 196 -13.55 -10.94 -3.29
CA ARG A 196 -13.72 -11.43 -1.91
C ARG A 196 -12.49 -11.19 -1.05
N GLY A 197 -11.30 -11.45 -1.58
CA GLY A 197 -10.05 -11.20 -0.85
C GLY A 197 -9.83 -9.71 -0.51
N TYR A 198 -10.09 -8.83 -1.46
CA TYR A 198 -9.99 -7.39 -1.25
C TYR A 198 -11.03 -6.84 -0.26
N THR A 199 -12.21 -7.45 -0.19
CA THR A 199 -13.31 -6.99 0.68
C THR A 199 -13.40 -7.72 2.01
N ALA A 200 -12.55 -8.72 2.27
CA ALA A 200 -12.65 -9.57 3.46
C ALA A 200 -12.60 -8.79 4.79
N GLY A 201 -11.69 -7.82 4.91
CA GLY A 201 -11.60 -6.98 6.10
C GLY A 201 -12.83 -6.08 6.28
N GLN A 202 -13.29 -5.44 5.19
CA GLN A 202 -14.46 -4.57 5.21
C GLN A 202 -15.75 -5.33 5.54
N THR A 203 -15.90 -6.56 5.05
CA THR A 203 -17.07 -7.37 5.35
C THR A 203 -17.07 -7.94 6.76
N ALA A 204 -15.89 -8.11 7.38
CA ALA A 204 -15.77 -8.53 8.78
C ALA A 204 -16.30 -7.48 9.77
N ASP A 205 -16.15 -6.17 9.45
CA ASP A 205 -16.74 -5.06 10.20
C ASP A 205 -17.21 -3.96 9.23
N MET A 206 -18.32 -4.22 8.55
CA MET A 206 -18.86 -3.33 7.52
C MET A 206 -19.22 -1.94 8.07
N SER A 207 -19.88 -1.89 9.24
CA SER A 207 -20.28 -0.63 9.86
C SER A 207 -19.07 0.22 10.26
N GLY A 208 -18.07 -0.40 10.88
CA GLY A 208 -16.83 0.27 11.26
C GLY A 208 -16.05 0.76 10.04
N SER A 209 -15.95 -0.05 9.00
CA SER A 209 -15.28 0.31 7.75
C SER A 209 -15.93 1.54 7.08
N ILE A 210 -17.27 1.57 6.98
CA ILE A 210 -18.00 2.73 6.42
C ILE A 210 -17.76 3.99 7.27
N ASP A 211 -17.81 3.88 8.59
CA ASP A 211 -17.51 5.00 9.49
C ASP A 211 -16.06 5.50 9.33
N ALA A 212 -15.11 4.59 9.26
CA ALA A 212 -13.70 4.93 9.03
C ALA A 212 -13.49 5.67 7.70
N PHE A 213 -14.05 5.17 6.60
CA PHE A 213 -13.96 5.84 5.29
C PHE A 213 -14.58 7.24 5.28
N GLN A 214 -15.73 7.41 5.94
CA GLN A 214 -16.35 8.73 6.07
C GLN A 214 -15.46 9.70 6.86
N ARG A 215 -14.74 9.22 7.87
CA ARG A 215 -13.81 10.04 8.67
C ARG A 215 -12.55 10.36 7.90
N MET A 216 -11.97 9.37 7.22
CA MET A 216 -10.82 9.57 6.32
C MET A 216 -11.12 10.62 5.26
N SER A 217 -12.33 10.60 4.67
CA SER A 217 -12.72 11.58 3.65
C SER A 217 -12.84 13.02 4.17
N LYS A 218 -13.01 13.19 5.48
CA LYS A 218 -13.15 14.48 6.19
C LYS A 218 -11.88 14.87 6.94
N SER A 219 -10.90 13.97 7.05
CA SER A 219 -9.65 14.25 7.74
C SER A 219 -8.88 15.38 7.04
N LYS A 220 -8.19 16.17 7.85
CA LYS A 220 -7.35 17.26 7.38
C LYS A 220 -5.94 17.03 7.91
N GLU A 221 -4.97 17.26 7.06
CA GLU A 221 -3.59 17.28 7.51
C GLU A 221 -3.30 18.57 8.29
N THR A 222 -2.42 18.47 9.26
CA THR A 222 -1.98 19.60 10.07
C THR A 222 -0.87 20.39 9.41
N ASP A 223 -0.15 19.73 8.48
CA ASP A 223 0.97 20.29 7.73
C ASP A 223 0.93 19.86 6.25
N SER A 224 1.57 20.65 5.39
CA SER A 224 1.69 20.31 3.97
C SER A 224 2.87 19.36 3.75
N LEU A 225 2.58 18.16 3.23
CA LEU A 225 3.61 17.24 2.78
C LEU A 225 4.48 17.85 1.65
N ALA A 226 3.83 18.53 0.72
CA ALA A 226 4.52 19.17 -0.41
C ALA A 226 5.65 20.13 0.02
N SER A 227 5.44 20.89 1.08
CA SER A 227 6.45 21.82 1.62
C SER A 227 7.63 21.11 2.30
N ARG A 228 7.48 19.85 2.68
CA ARG A 228 8.46 19.07 3.45
C ARG A 228 9.17 17.99 2.61
N LEU A 229 8.77 17.74 1.37
CA LEU A 229 9.37 16.70 0.52
C LEU A 229 10.90 16.84 0.38
N HIS A 230 11.43 18.07 0.40
CA HIS A 230 12.88 18.33 0.36
C HIS A 230 13.67 17.73 1.54
N GLN A 231 12.99 17.28 2.60
CA GLN A 231 13.59 16.61 3.76
C GLN A 231 13.83 15.10 3.53
N LEU A 232 13.31 14.54 2.41
CA LEU A 232 13.57 13.16 2.05
C LEU A 232 14.93 13.04 1.33
N GLU A 233 15.87 12.36 1.95
CA GLU A 233 17.20 12.12 1.39
C GLU A 233 17.36 10.69 0.84
N VAL A 234 16.38 9.82 1.10
CA VAL A 234 16.41 8.41 0.66
C VAL A 234 16.01 8.26 -0.80
N PRO A 235 16.49 7.21 -1.51
CA PRO A 235 16.03 6.93 -2.86
C PRO A 235 14.52 6.70 -2.92
N VAL A 236 13.84 7.40 -3.83
CA VAL A 236 12.41 7.26 -4.10
C VAL A 236 12.19 6.82 -5.54
N ARG A 237 11.41 5.78 -5.72
CA ARG A 237 10.99 5.27 -7.04
C ARG A 237 9.47 5.32 -7.11
N LEU A 238 8.95 5.84 -8.22
CA LEU A 238 7.52 5.91 -8.51
C LEU A 238 7.21 5.04 -9.72
N MET A 239 6.45 3.98 -9.53
CA MET A 239 5.89 3.21 -10.64
C MET A 239 4.52 3.75 -11.00
N VAL A 240 4.27 3.99 -12.29
CA VAL A 240 2.97 4.43 -12.82
C VAL A 240 2.56 3.54 -13.98
N GLY A 241 1.29 3.17 -14.05
CA GLY A 241 0.73 2.47 -15.19
C GLY A 241 0.63 3.39 -16.42
N THR A 242 0.67 2.82 -17.62
CA THR A 242 0.47 3.60 -18.86
C THR A 242 -0.98 3.68 -19.30
N VAL A 243 -1.88 2.93 -18.67
CA VAL A 243 -3.31 3.01 -18.90
C VAL A 243 -3.89 4.07 -17.96
N SER A 244 -4.44 5.14 -18.54
CA SER A 244 -5.04 6.24 -17.76
C SER A 244 -6.22 5.76 -16.92
N HIS A 245 -6.32 6.24 -15.71
CA HIS A 245 -7.37 5.90 -14.76
C HIS A 245 -7.64 7.04 -13.76
N PRO A 246 -8.82 7.08 -13.12
CA PRO A 246 -9.25 8.23 -12.30
C PRO A 246 -8.39 8.54 -11.08
N SER A 247 -7.57 7.61 -10.63
CA SER A 247 -6.75 7.72 -9.42
C SER A 247 -5.24 7.86 -9.71
N GLU A 248 -4.87 8.09 -10.97
CA GLU A 248 -3.46 8.21 -11.38
C GLU A 248 -2.72 9.37 -10.69
N VAL A 249 -1.43 9.20 -10.50
CA VAL A 249 -0.55 10.29 -10.04
C VAL A 249 -0.46 11.35 -11.13
N THR A 250 -0.89 12.57 -10.81
CA THR A 250 -0.96 13.67 -11.78
C THR A 250 0.44 14.12 -12.24
N SER A 251 0.49 14.80 -13.41
CA SER A 251 1.72 15.44 -13.90
C SER A 251 2.33 16.37 -12.86
N ASP A 252 1.50 17.23 -12.25
CA ASP A 252 1.94 18.19 -11.23
C ASP A 252 2.55 17.50 -10.00
N GLN A 253 1.99 16.36 -9.58
CA GLN A 253 2.56 15.58 -8.48
C GLN A 253 3.91 14.95 -8.86
N ARG A 254 4.06 14.47 -10.09
CA ARG A 254 5.33 13.91 -10.58
C ARG A 254 6.40 14.98 -10.70
N GLU A 255 6.03 16.14 -11.22
CA GLU A 255 6.91 17.31 -11.33
C GLU A 255 7.38 17.77 -9.93
N LEU A 256 6.43 17.92 -8.99
CA LEU A 256 6.74 18.26 -7.60
C LEU A 256 7.74 17.26 -6.96
N LEU A 257 7.54 15.95 -7.16
CA LEU A 257 8.46 14.93 -6.66
C LEU A 257 9.83 15.05 -7.31
N SER A 258 9.88 15.27 -8.63
CA SER A 258 11.13 15.45 -9.38
C SER A 258 11.92 16.69 -8.96
N GLU A 259 11.22 17.78 -8.63
CA GLU A 259 11.85 19.03 -8.17
C GLU A 259 12.36 18.95 -6.73
N LYS A 260 11.63 18.24 -5.85
CA LYS A 260 11.89 18.28 -4.40
C LYS A 260 12.77 17.16 -3.90
N LEU A 261 12.84 16.02 -4.61
CA LEU A 261 13.56 14.84 -4.15
C LEU A 261 14.92 14.70 -4.83
N PRO A 262 16.03 14.57 -4.08
CA PRO A 262 17.38 14.50 -4.65
C PRO A 262 17.66 13.21 -5.44
N ASP A 263 17.05 12.07 -5.05
CA ASP A 263 17.14 10.79 -5.76
C ASP A 263 15.75 10.24 -6.06
N PHE A 264 15.15 10.79 -7.11
CA PHE A 264 13.83 10.40 -7.60
C PHE A 264 13.88 9.85 -9.02
N LYS A 265 13.17 8.75 -9.25
CA LYS A 265 12.95 8.19 -10.60
C LYS A 265 11.50 7.76 -10.76
N THR A 266 10.96 7.98 -11.96
CA THR A 266 9.66 7.43 -12.38
C THR A 266 9.88 6.30 -13.37
N GLU A 267 9.15 5.20 -13.16
CA GLU A 267 9.11 4.04 -14.05
C GLU A 267 7.68 3.85 -14.57
N SER A 268 7.52 3.83 -15.90
CA SER A 268 6.24 3.58 -16.55
C SER A 268 6.08 2.10 -16.86
N VAL A 269 4.99 1.49 -16.38
CA VAL A 269 4.68 0.07 -16.56
C VAL A 269 3.63 -0.10 -17.64
N GLN A 270 4.04 -0.66 -18.78
CA GLN A 270 3.20 -0.80 -19.97
C GLN A 270 1.99 -1.69 -19.70
N GLY A 271 0.80 -1.23 -20.13
CA GLY A 271 -0.44 -1.98 -20.05
C GLY A 271 -1.06 -2.08 -18.66
N SER A 272 -0.43 -1.51 -17.63
CA SER A 272 -0.97 -1.47 -16.27
C SER A 272 -1.74 -0.19 -15.98
N GLY A 273 -2.71 -0.29 -15.06
CA GLY A 273 -3.32 0.83 -14.37
C GLY A 273 -2.73 1.01 -12.96
N GLN A 274 -3.59 1.25 -11.96
CA GLN A 274 -3.20 1.51 -10.57
C GLN A 274 -2.67 0.28 -9.82
N TYR A 275 -3.11 -0.93 -10.22
CA TYR A 275 -2.82 -2.17 -9.48
C TYR A 275 -1.61 -2.92 -10.05
N ILE A 276 -0.48 -2.22 -10.23
CA ILE A 276 0.73 -2.76 -10.86
C ILE A 276 1.20 -4.04 -10.16
N GLN A 277 1.07 -4.15 -8.84
CA GLN A 277 1.43 -5.35 -8.08
C GLN A 277 0.53 -6.55 -8.37
N GLU A 278 -0.63 -6.34 -8.98
CA GLU A 278 -1.53 -7.39 -9.46
C GLU A 278 -1.33 -7.68 -10.94
N GLU A 279 -1.17 -6.65 -11.73
CA GLU A 279 -1.10 -6.70 -13.19
C GLU A 279 0.29 -7.12 -13.68
N GLN A 280 1.35 -6.56 -13.08
CA GLN A 280 2.74 -6.79 -13.45
C GLN A 280 3.62 -7.04 -12.19
N PRO A 281 3.36 -8.12 -11.41
CA PRO A 281 4.06 -8.38 -10.16
C PRO A 281 5.58 -8.52 -10.31
N THR A 282 6.05 -9.05 -11.44
CA THR A 282 7.48 -9.19 -11.74
C THR A 282 8.18 -7.84 -11.87
N ALA A 283 7.52 -6.83 -12.45
CA ALA A 283 8.06 -5.48 -12.54
C ALA A 283 8.25 -4.87 -11.13
N VAL A 284 7.26 -5.06 -10.23
CA VAL A 284 7.38 -4.58 -8.85
C VAL A 284 8.53 -5.26 -8.11
N VAL A 285 8.70 -6.58 -8.26
CA VAL A 285 9.81 -7.32 -7.64
C VAL A 285 11.16 -6.84 -8.16
N ALA A 286 11.28 -6.57 -9.47
CA ALA A 286 12.48 -6.01 -10.07
C ALA A 286 12.79 -4.60 -9.52
N ALA A 287 11.77 -3.72 -9.45
CA ALA A 287 11.91 -2.37 -8.92
C ALA A 287 12.35 -2.37 -7.44
N VAL A 288 11.82 -3.28 -6.61
CA VAL A 288 12.29 -3.46 -5.22
C VAL A 288 13.76 -3.86 -5.18
N THR A 289 14.18 -4.78 -6.06
CA THR A 289 15.58 -5.23 -6.12
C THR A 289 16.54 -4.10 -6.53
N GLU A 290 16.13 -3.26 -7.49
CA GLU A 290 16.94 -2.11 -7.89
C GLU A 290 16.96 -1.03 -6.80
N LEU A 291 15.85 -0.79 -6.11
CA LEU A 291 15.79 0.13 -4.98
C LEU A 291 16.70 -0.37 -3.83
N ASP A 292 16.73 -1.66 -3.55
CA ASP A 292 17.60 -2.24 -2.53
C ASP A 292 19.07 -1.95 -2.82
N LYS A 293 19.50 -2.13 -4.08
CA LYS A 293 20.87 -1.78 -4.50
C LYS A 293 21.20 -0.29 -4.38
N ALA A 294 20.23 0.58 -4.72
CA ALA A 294 20.41 2.03 -4.68
C ALA A 294 20.45 2.60 -3.25
N SER A 295 19.93 1.87 -2.27
CA SER A 295 19.78 2.32 -0.88
C SER A 295 20.82 1.72 0.08
N ARG A 296 21.77 0.91 -0.44
CA ARG A 296 22.94 0.39 0.30
C ARG A 296 24.10 1.37 0.21
#